data_956b1252c35a4a95612dea036b7e6102
#
_entry.id   956b1252c35a4a95612dea036b7e6102
#
_cell.length_a   1.000
_cell.length_b   1.000
_cell.length_c   1.000
_cell.angle_alpha   90.00
_cell.angle_beta   90.00
_cell.angle_gamma   90.00
#
_symmetry.space_group_name_H-M   'P 1'
#
loop_
_entity.id
_entity.type
_entity.pdbx_description
1 polymer ?
#
loop_
_entity_poly.entity_id
_entity_poly.type
_entity_poly.pdbx_seq_one_letter_code
_entity_poly.pdbx_strand_id
1 'polypeptide(L)'
;MSPRLSHSAALILKALSLGYCFGFEIMEITGLPSGTVYPALRRLERDKLVDSHWESDADAEARGHPPRRYHTITAAGKVANSVAADRYPLLSRLLPEKSA
;
A
#
# COMPACT_ATOMS: atom_id res chain seq x y z
N MET A 1 15.89 -0.83 -14.69
CA MET A 1 15.71 0.49 -14.06
C MET A 1 14.26 0.66 -13.70
N SER A 2 13.99 0.90 -12.44
CA SER A 2 12.60 1.05 -11.98
C SER A 2 12.02 2.37 -12.49
N PRO A 3 10.78 2.36 -13.00
CA PRO A 3 10.13 3.62 -13.37
C PRO A 3 9.94 4.51 -12.15
N ARG A 4 9.94 5.81 -12.40
CA ARG A 4 9.71 6.80 -11.37
C ARG A 4 8.27 6.68 -10.87
N LEU A 5 8.08 6.58 -9.55
CA LEU A 5 6.75 6.52 -8.97
C LEU A 5 6.06 7.89 -9.05
N SER A 6 4.77 7.87 -9.39
CA SER A 6 3.94 9.06 -9.26
C SER A 6 3.72 9.38 -7.78
N HIS A 7 3.23 10.58 -7.48
CA HIS A 7 2.88 10.93 -6.10
C HIS A 7 1.88 9.95 -5.50
N SER A 8 0.86 9.57 -6.26
CA SER A 8 -0.15 8.62 -5.80
C SER A 8 0.45 7.25 -5.47
N ALA A 9 1.30 6.73 -6.37
CA ALA A 9 1.94 5.44 -6.17
C ALA A 9 2.90 5.49 -4.97
N ALA A 10 3.67 6.58 -4.85
CA ALA A 10 4.59 6.78 -3.73
C ALA A 10 3.83 6.85 -2.39
N LEU A 11 2.71 7.54 -2.37
CA LEU A 11 1.87 7.67 -1.17
C LEU A 11 1.27 6.32 -0.76
N ILE A 12 0.79 5.54 -1.73
CA ILE A 12 0.25 4.20 -1.48
C ILE A 12 1.34 3.27 -0.94
N LEU A 13 2.51 3.29 -1.56
CA LEU A 13 3.63 2.47 -1.12
C LEU A 13 4.08 2.84 0.30
N LYS A 14 4.07 4.14 0.61
CA LYS A 14 4.35 4.63 1.96
C LYS A 14 3.32 4.11 2.96
N ALA A 15 2.04 4.16 2.61
CA ALA A 15 0.97 3.65 3.47
C ALA A 15 1.18 2.17 3.78
N LEU A 16 1.53 1.37 2.77
CA LEU A 16 1.85 -0.05 2.97
C LEU A 16 3.04 -0.23 3.91
N SER A 17 4.07 0.60 3.78
CA SER A 17 5.25 0.53 4.65
C SER A 17 4.92 0.83 6.11
N LEU A 18 3.83 1.56 6.35
CA LEU A 18 3.37 1.92 7.69
C LEU A 18 2.37 0.91 8.29
N GLY A 19 2.01 -0.13 7.54
CA GLY A 19 1.15 -1.19 8.02
C GLY A 19 -0.29 -1.18 7.49
N TYR A 20 -0.65 -0.20 6.68
CA TYR A 20 -1.98 -0.17 6.04
C TYR A 20 -1.96 -1.17 4.88
N CYS A 21 -2.70 -2.26 4.98
CA CYS A 21 -2.60 -3.36 4.03
C CYS A 21 -3.85 -3.60 3.18
N PHE A 22 -5.01 -3.10 3.60
CA PHE A 22 -6.24 -3.24 2.83
C PHE A 22 -6.49 -2.00 1.98
N GLY A 23 -7.04 -2.20 0.78
CA GLY A 23 -7.34 -1.09 -0.12
C GLY A 23 -8.21 -0.03 0.54
N PHE A 24 -9.22 -0.42 1.32
CA PHE A 24 -10.09 0.54 1.98
C PHE A 24 -9.35 1.37 3.05
N GLU A 25 -8.39 0.76 3.77
CA GLU A 25 -7.55 1.49 4.72
C GLU A 25 -6.68 2.51 4.01
N ILE A 26 -6.09 2.10 2.88
CA ILE A 26 -5.24 2.99 2.08
C ILE A 26 -6.06 4.17 1.56
N MET A 27 -7.27 3.92 1.07
CA MET A 27 -8.18 4.98 0.64
C MET A 27 -8.48 5.97 1.78
N GLU A 28 -8.75 5.45 2.96
CA GLU A 28 -9.06 6.27 4.13
C GLU A 28 -7.88 7.16 4.53
N ILE A 29 -6.69 6.56 4.67
CA ILE A 29 -5.53 7.29 5.19
C ILE A 29 -4.92 8.25 4.16
N THR A 30 -5.01 7.93 2.88
CA THR A 30 -4.45 8.77 1.81
C THR A 30 -5.44 9.79 1.26
N GLY A 31 -6.74 9.54 1.42
CA GLY A 31 -7.77 10.35 0.78
C GLY A 31 -7.91 10.09 -0.72
N LEU A 32 -7.19 9.11 -1.25
CA LEU A 32 -7.26 8.80 -2.69
C LEU A 32 -8.51 7.97 -2.99
N PRO A 33 -9.17 8.21 -4.12
CA PRO A 33 -10.35 7.44 -4.49
C PRO A 33 -9.99 6.04 -4.99
N SER A 34 -10.98 5.13 -4.98
CA SER A 34 -10.80 3.74 -5.43
C SER A 34 -10.27 3.65 -6.86
N GLY A 35 -10.71 4.53 -7.74
CA GLY A 35 -10.23 4.58 -9.13
C GLY A 35 -8.75 4.92 -9.27
N THR A 36 -8.13 5.41 -8.22
CA THR A 36 -6.69 5.66 -8.17
C THR A 36 -5.97 4.56 -7.41
N VAL A 37 -6.51 4.15 -6.26
CA VAL A 37 -5.84 3.19 -5.36
C VAL A 37 -5.71 1.81 -6.00
N TYR A 38 -6.81 1.23 -6.48
CA TYR A 38 -6.76 -0.15 -6.99
C TYR A 38 -5.93 -0.30 -8.26
N PRO A 39 -6.04 0.59 -9.27
CA PRO A 39 -5.14 0.52 -10.41
C PRO A 39 -3.66 0.69 -10.04
N ALA A 40 -3.36 1.57 -9.08
CA ALA A 40 -1.99 1.77 -8.62
C ALA A 40 -1.45 0.53 -7.91
N LEU A 41 -2.26 -0.11 -7.05
CA LEU A 41 -1.88 -1.36 -6.39
C LEU A 41 -1.57 -2.46 -7.41
N ARG A 42 -2.39 -2.58 -8.47
CA ARG A 42 -2.13 -3.56 -9.53
C ARG A 42 -0.82 -3.29 -10.27
N ARG A 43 -0.50 -2.02 -10.55
CA ARG A 43 0.77 -1.66 -11.18
C ARG A 43 1.96 -1.96 -10.27
N LEU A 44 1.86 -1.63 -8.99
CA LEU A 44 2.90 -1.92 -8.01
C LEU A 44 3.12 -3.44 -7.87
N GLU A 45 2.05 -4.21 -7.90
CA GLU A 45 2.12 -5.67 -7.87
C GLU A 45 2.78 -6.21 -9.14
N ARG A 46 2.39 -5.71 -10.31
CA ARG A 46 3.01 -6.09 -11.60
C ARG A 46 4.51 -5.81 -11.60
N ASP A 47 4.93 -4.68 -11.01
CA ASP A 47 6.32 -4.28 -10.92
C ASP A 47 7.07 -4.96 -9.75
N LYS A 48 6.40 -5.87 -9.05
CA LYS A 48 6.93 -6.67 -7.95
C LYS A 48 7.38 -5.86 -6.74
N LEU A 49 6.81 -4.69 -6.57
CA LEU A 49 7.05 -3.84 -5.40
C LEU A 49 6.06 -4.17 -4.27
N VAL A 50 4.97 -4.82 -4.60
CA VAL A 50 3.88 -5.20 -3.70
C VAL A 50 3.42 -6.61 -4.04
N ASP A 51 3.14 -7.41 -3.02
CA ASP A 51 2.47 -8.70 -3.14
C ASP A 51 1.03 -8.56 -2.66
N SER A 52 0.13 -9.37 -3.20
CA SER A 52 -1.25 -9.43 -2.74
C SER A 52 -1.57 -10.83 -2.21
N HIS A 53 -2.44 -10.87 -1.21
CA HIS A 53 -2.82 -12.10 -0.51
C HIS A 53 -4.31 -12.04 -0.17
N TRP A 54 -4.91 -13.22 -0.01
CA TRP A 54 -6.26 -13.33 0.53
C TRP A 54 -6.18 -13.69 2.00
N GLU A 55 -7.05 -13.09 2.81
CA GLU A 55 -7.23 -13.55 4.18
C GLU A 55 -7.65 -15.02 4.16
N SER A 56 -7.26 -15.79 5.18
CA SER A 56 -7.79 -17.13 5.35
C SER A 56 -9.28 -17.06 5.73
N ASP A 57 -10.03 -18.13 5.43
CA ASP A 57 -11.44 -18.19 5.82
C ASP A 57 -11.59 -18.06 7.34
N ALA A 58 -10.70 -18.69 8.11
CA ALA A 58 -10.73 -18.64 9.57
C ALA A 58 -10.53 -17.21 10.10
N ASP A 59 -9.55 -16.47 9.54
CA ASP A 59 -9.28 -15.10 9.96
C ASP A 59 -10.44 -14.19 9.61
N ALA A 60 -11.00 -14.32 8.41
CA ALA A 60 -12.12 -13.52 7.96
C ALA A 60 -13.36 -13.79 8.83
N GLU A 61 -13.64 -15.07 9.14
CA GLU A 61 -14.76 -15.46 9.99
C GLU A 61 -14.59 -14.87 11.39
N ALA A 62 -13.39 -14.94 11.97
CA ALA A 62 -13.09 -14.37 13.28
C ALA A 62 -13.34 -12.86 13.31
N ARG A 63 -13.18 -12.16 12.18
CA ARG A 63 -13.41 -10.72 12.04
C ARG A 63 -14.84 -10.37 11.60
N GLY A 64 -15.65 -11.39 11.31
CA GLY A 64 -17.06 -11.19 10.95
C GLY A 64 -17.33 -10.70 9.54
N HIS A 65 -16.47 -11.02 8.57
CA HIS A 65 -16.65 -10.63 7.17
C HIS A 65 -16.11 -11.71 6.22
N PRO A 66 -16.48 -11.66 4.92
CA PRO A 66 -15.88 -12.53 3.92
C PRO A 66 -14.38 -12.25 3.77
N PRO A 67 -13.58 -13.22 3.30
CA PRO A 67 -12.16 -13.01 3.08
C PRO A 67 -11.89 -11.78 2.21
N ARG A 68 -10.94 -10.96 2.64
CA ARG A 68 -10.52 -9.75 1.94
C ARG A 68 -9.13 -9.90 1.40
N ARG A 69 -8.85 -9.18 0.31
CA ARG A 69 -7.51 -9.12 -0.25
C ARG A 69 -6.70 -8.07 0.49
N TYR A 70 -5.49 -8.43 0.90
CA TYR A 70 -4.57 -7.49 1.52
C TYR A 70 -3.24 -7.48 0.77
N HIS A 71 -2.44 -6.46 1.02
CA HIS A 71 -1.21 -6.20 0.28
C HIS A 71 -0.05 -6.04 1.25
N THR A 72 1.13 -6.50 0.83
CA THR A 72 2.36 -6.34 1.61
C THR A 72 3.44 -5.78 0.70
N ILE A 73 4.33 -4.98 1.29
CA ILE A 73 5.44 -4.40 0.56
C ILE A 73 6.56 -5.44 0.46
N THR A 74 7.14 -5.59 -0.73
CA THR A 74 8.27 -6.50 -0.96
C THR A 74 9.59 -5.83 -0.57
N ALA A 75 10.69 -6.61 -0.59
CA ALA A 75 12.02 -6.03 -0.39
C ALA A 75 12.33 -4.95 -1.44
N ALA A 76 11.99 -5.22 -2.71
CA ALA A 76 12.15 -4.23 -3.77
C ALA A 76 11.25 -3.01 -3.54
N GLY A 77 10.05 -3.23 -3.01
CA GLY A 77 9.14 -2.15 -2.64
C GLY A 77 9.69 -1.27 -1.53
N LYS A 78 10.38 -1.85 -0.55
CA LYS A 78 11.01 -1.08 0.52
C LYS A 78 12.11 -0.16 -0.02
N VAL A 79 12.90 -0.65 -0.97
CA VAL A 79 13.92 0.16 -1.64
C VAL A 79 13.26 1.30 -2.41
N ALA A 80 12.23 1.00 -3.20
CA ALA A 80 11.49 2.00 -3.96
C ALA A 80 10.86 3.06 -3.03
N ASN A 81 10.34 2.64 -1.88
CA ASN A 81 9.78 3.55 -0.88
C ASN A 81 10.84 4.51 -0.33
N SER A 82 12.05 4.02 -0.05
CA SER A 82 13.16 4.86 0.42
C SER A 82 13.56 5.88 -0.64
N VAL A 83 13.65 5.46 -1.89
CA VAL A 83 13.96 6.37 -3.01
C VAL A 83 12.88 7.45 -3.16
N ALA A 84 11.61 7.04 -3.06
CA ALA A 84 10.48 7.97 -3.14
C ALA A 84 10.48 8.96 -1.97
N ALA A 85 10.86 8.52 -0.76
CA ALA A 85 10.95 9.40 0.41
C ALA A 85 11.99 10.50 0.21
N ASP A 86 13.10 10.18 -0.43
CA ASP A 86 14.14 11.17 -0.75
C ASP A 86 13.64 12.16 -1.80
N ARG A 87 12.85 11.68 -2.77
CA ARG A 87 12.29 12.51 -3.84
C ARG A 87 11.13 13.39 -3.36
N TYR A 88 10.31 12.86 -2.46
CA TYR A 88 9.11 13.52 -1.94
C TYR A 88 9.19 13.58 -0.42
N PRO A 89 10.07 14.42 0.14
CA PRO A 89 10.35 14.38 1.58
C PRO A 89 9.14 14.69 2.46
N LEU A 90 8.13 15.41 1.94
CA LEU A 90 6.95 15.71 2.72
C LEU A 90 5.98 14.54 2.86
N LEU A 91 6.11 13.49 2.03
CA LEU A 91 5.22 12.33 2.12
C LEU A 91 5.31 11.65 3.49
N SER A 92 6.50 11.62 4.09
CA SER A 92 6.68 10.99 5.39
C SER A 92 5.92 11.69 6.51
N ARG A 93 5.51 12.93 6.30
CA ARG A 93 4.76 13.73 7.28
C ARG A 93 3.25 13.66 7.09
N LEU A 94 2.80 13.15 5.95
CA LEU A 94 1.38 13.12 5.61
C LEU A 94 0.62 11.95 6.23
N LEU A 95 1.32 10.86 6.54
CA LEU A 95 0.69 9.64 7.01
C LEU A 95 1.22 9.25 8.39
N PRO A 96 0.32 9.06 9.37
CA PRO A 96 0.71 8.52 10.67
C PRO A 96 0.96 7.02 10.57
N GLU A 97 1.79 6.48 11.44
CA GLU A 97 1.94 5.04 11.56
C GLU A 97 0.62 4.42 12.00
N LYS A 98 0.35 3.22 11.48
CA LYS A 98 -0.83 2.49 11.88
C LYS A 98 -0.67 2.03 13.33
N SER A 99 -1.67 2.34 14.16
CA SER A 99 -1.70 1.87 15.53
C SER A 99 -1.86 0.35 15.58
N ALA A 100 -1.14 -0.26 16.46
CA ALA A 100 -1.22 -1.70 16.67
C ALA A 100 -2.60 -2.10 17.23
#